data_5d312741cbe61ff7c7b9eecc4bbcd612
#
_entry.id   5d312741cbe61ff7c7b9eecc4bbcd612
#
_cell.length_a   1.000
_cell.length_b   1.000
_cell.length_c   1.000
_cell.angle_alpha   90.00
_cell.angle_beta   90.00
_cell.angle_gamma   90.00
#
_symmetry.space_group_name_H-M   'P 1'
#
loop_
_entity.id
_entity.type
_entity.pdbx_description
1 polymer ?
#
loop_
_entity_poly.entity_id
_entity_poly.type
_entity_poly.pdbx_seq_one_letter_code
_entity_poly.pdbx_strand_id
1 'polypeptide(L)'
;MMLRRMNLPLLIAQILLLVLGLVGVAAGAPEEALDHGLKAVVALIITVLVAQFRPKAFMQLGIWVWLSSLVMLVLVLFIGVGTAESTGTRRWLDFGGPFRFQPSEIAKLGLVLQLASFFARRGVYKKLVSASLMILITTLLILVEPDLGTAVLTFALGVVVMYSAGVRITNIAAFLMFLTMISLPFISIYLERNPYIQERIFGHTERAEVLEQA
;
A
#
# COMPACT_ATOMS: atom_id res chain seq x y z
N MET A 1 32.82 -5.28 -1.20
CA MET A 1 32.17 -6.42 -0.53
C MET A 1 30.67 -6.20 -0.24
N MET A 2 30.18 -4.97 -0.14
CA MET A 2 28.77 -4.60 0.11
C MET A 2 27.78 -5.03 -1.00
N LEU A 3 28.15 -4.91 -2.27
CA LEU A 3 27.26 -5.18 -3.42
C LEU A 3 26.98 -6.67 -3.68
N ARG A 4 27.69 -7.59 -3.04
CA ARG A 4 27.62 -9.04 -3.31
C ARG A 4 26.28 -9.69 -2.88
N ARG A 5 25.46 -8.99 -2.07
CA ARG A 5 24.15 -9.48 -1.60
C ARG A 5 22.97 -8.87 -2.36
N MET A 6 23.22 -7.90 -3.22
CA MET A 6 22.18 -7.22 -3.97
C MET A 6 21.91 -7.95 -5.28
N ASN A 7 20.64 -8.06 -5.62
CA ASN A 7 20.22 -8.51 -6.95
C ASN A 7 20.42 -7.33 -7.91
N LEU A 8 21.50 -7.38 -8.69
CA LEU A 8 21.88 -6.29 -9.61
C LEU A 8 20.77 -5.92 -10.62
N PRO A 9 20.06 -6.87 -11.25
CA PRO A 9 18.92 -6.55 -12.11
C PRO A 9 17.83 -5.74 -11.41
N LEU A 10 17.49 -6.04 -10.15
CA LEU A 10 16.50 -5.28 -9.38
C LEU A 10 16.99 -3.86 -9.07
N LEU A 11 18.26 -3.70 -8.73
CA LEU A 11 18.83 -2.37 -8.51
C LEU A 11 18.83 -1.53 -9.77
N ILE A 12 19.20 -2.11 -10.90
CA ILE A 12 19.16 -1.43 -12.20
C ILE A 12 17.72 -1.02 -12.55
N ALA A 13 16.75 -1.92 -12.39
CA ALA A 13 15.34 -1.61 -12.63
C ALA A 13 14.86 -0.46 -11.74
N GLN A 14 15.24 -0.45 -10.46
CA GLN A 14 14.90 0.64 -9.54
C GLN A 14 15.49 1.98 -9.98
N ILE A 15 16.78 2.00 -10.37
CA ILE A 15 17.44 3.21 -10.85
C ILE A 15 16.75 3.73 -12.11
N LEU A 16 16.45 2.85 -13.08
CA LEU A 16 15.75 3.23 -14.30
C LEU A 16 14.37 3.85 -14.01
N LEU A 17 13.60 3.25 -13.10
CA LEU A 17 12.30 3.78 -12.69
C LEU A 17 12.43 5.14 -11.99
N LEU A 18 13.45 5.34 -11.14
CA LEU A 18 13.69 6.63 -10.49
C LEU A 18 14.09 7.71 -11.51
N VAL A 19 14.93 7.36 -12.50
CA VAL A 19 15.31 8.28 -13.58
C VAL A 19 14.09 8.65 -14.43
N LEU A 20 13.26 7.68 -14.83
CA LEU A 20 12.03 7.93 -15.59
C LEU A 20 11.06 8.81 -14.79
N GLY A 21 10.90 8.54 -13.48
CA GLY A 21 10.09 9.37 -12.59
C GLY A 21 10.62 10.81 -12.50
N LEU A 22 11.93 10.98 -12.37
CA LEU A 22 12.56 12.32 -12.33
C LEU A 22 12.37 13.08 -13.65
N VAL A 23 12.50 12.41 -14.79
CA VAL A 23 12.23 13.02 -16.11
C VAL A 23 10.77 13.44 -16.22
N GLY A 24 9.83 12.60 -15.76
CA GLY A 24 8.40 12.94 -15.74
C GLY A 24 8.08 14.16 -14.87
N VAL A 25 8.66 14.23 -13.66
CA VAL A 25 8.48 15.39 -12.78
C VAL A 25 9.12 16.64 -13.38
N ALA A 26 10.34 16.53 -13.93
CA ALA A 26 11.02 17.68 -14.56
C ALA A 26 10.27 18.23 -15.78
N ALA A 27 9.50 17.40 -16.49
CA ALA A 27 8.68 17.81 -17.61
C ALA A 27 7.34 18.45 -17.19
N GLY A 28 6.73 17.98 -16.11
CA GLY A 28 5.41 18.42 -15.65
C GLY A 28 5.43 19.51 -14.57
N ALA A 29 6.43 19.48 -13.68
CA ALA A 29 6.60 20.38 -12.54
C ALA A 29 8.10 20.63 -12.29
N PRO A 30 8.79 21.42 -13.13
CA PRO A 30 10.25 21.60 -13.06
C PRO A 30 10.73 22.16 -11.72
N GLU A 31 9.92 22.95 -11.03
CA GLU A 31 10.18 23.48 -9.68
C GLU A 31 10.30 22.41 -8.62
N GLU A 32 9.65 21.25 -8.79
CA GLU A 32 9.69 20.11 -7.86
C GLU A 32 10.80 19.10 -8.21
N ALA A 33 11.46 19.23 -9.35
CA ALA A 33 12.43 18.25 -9.86
C ALA A 33 13.63 18.07 -8.92
N LEU A 34 14.13 19.14 -8.31
CA LEU A 34 15.25 19.07 -7.37
C LEU A 34 14.87 18.32 -6.09
N ASP A 35 13.71 18.64 -5.51
CA ASP A 35 13.19 17.98 -4.31
C ASP A 35 12.93 16.49 -4.57
N HIS A 36 12.34 16.16 -5.71
CA HIS A 36 12.12 14.77 -6.13
C HIS A 36 13.45 14.01 -6.32
N GLY A 37 14.45 14.66 -6.94
CA GLY A 37 15.80 14.10 -7.11
C GLY A 37 16.50 13.80 -5.79
N LEU A 38 16.41 14.71 -4.81
CA LEU A 38 16.95 14.50 -3.46
C LEU A 38 16.25 13.32 -2.75
N LYS A 39 14.94 13.23 -2.83
CA LYS A 39 14.17 12.10 -2.28
C LYS A 39 14.55 10.78 -2.96
N ALA A 40 14.79 10.77 -4.27
CA ALA A 40 15.25 9.59 -5.01
C ALA A 40 16.63 9.11 -4.54
N VAL A 41 17.57 10.02 -4.30
CA VAL A 41 18.90 9.69 -3.76
C VAL A 41 18.77 9.09 -2.36
N VAL A 42 17.97 9.69 -1.48
CA VAL A 42 17.72 9.17 -0.13
C VAL A 42 17.10 7.77 -0.21
N ALA A 43 16.15 7.54 -1.09
CA ALA A 43 15.52 6.23 -1.30
C ALA A 43 16.53 5.17 -1.76
N LEU A 44 17.46 5.51 -2.65
CA LEU A 44 18.55 4.61 -3.08
C LEU A 44 19.50 4.27 -1.92
N ILE A 45 19.87 5.25 -1.11
CA ILE A 45 20.73 5.02 0.07
C ILE A 45 20.01 4.05 1.03
N ILE A 46 18.74 4.29 1.33
CA ILE A 46 17.94 3.41 2.20
C ILE A 46 17.87 2.01 1.60
N THR A 47 17.63 1.87 0.30
CA THR A 47 17.59 0.56 -0.39
C THR A 47 18.91 -0.20 -0.20
N VAL A 48 20.04 0.46 -0.42
CA VAL A 48 21.37 -0.17 -0.24
C VAL A 48 21.58 -0.58 1.21
N LEU A 49 21.25 0.25 2.17
CA LEU A 49 21.35 -0.06 3.60
C LEU A 49 20.48 -1.26 3.99
N VAL A 50 19.20 -1.24 3.59
CA VAL A 50 18.24 -2.31 3.89
C VAL A 50 18.67 -3.64 3.26
N ALA A 51 19.22 -3.62 2.05
CA ALA A 51 19.71 -4.81 1.36
C ALA A 51 20.89 -5.51 2.07
N GLN A 52 21.56 -4.86 3.02
CA GLN A 52 22.64 -5.48 3.81
C GLN A 52 22.12 -6.36 4.95
N PHE A 53 20.88 -6.15 5.37
CA PHE A 53 20.28 -6.92 6.47
C PHE A 53 19.91 -8.33 6.04
N ARG A 54 19.98 -9.27 6.97
CA ARG A 54 19.55 -10.66 6.73
C ARG A 54 18.03 -10.75 6.74
N PRO A 55 17.39 -11.54 5.86
CA PRO A 55 15.94 -11.72 5.85
C PRO A 55 15.35 -12.13 7.22
N LYS A 56 16.11 -12.89 8.01
CA LYS A 56 15.71 -13.31 9.36
C LYS A 56 15.48 -12.13 10.32
N ALA A 57 16.20 -11.01 10.16
CA ALA A 57 15.99 -9.82 10.99
C ALA A 57 14.61 -9.21 10.72
N PHE A 58 14.21 -9.14 9.47
CA PHE A 58 12.88 -8.63 9.10
C PHE A 58 11.74 -9.53 9.60
N MET A 59 11.96 -10.85 9.66
CA MET A 59 10.98 -11.78 10.23
C MET A 59 10.70 -11.53 11.73
N GLN A 60 11.66 -11.02 12.48
CA GLN A 60 11.47 -10.69 13.89
C GLN A 60 10.77 -9.35 14.07
N LEU A 61 11.02 -8.42 13.16
CA LEU A 61 10.43 -7.08 13.18
C LEU A 61 9.00 -7.04 12.63
N GLY A 62 8.59 -8.03 11.81
CA GLY A 62 7.31 -8.02 11.09
C GLY A 62 6.10 -7.69 11.97
N ILE A 63 5.98 -8.37 13.13
CA ILE A 63 4.85 -8.13 14.05
C ILE A 63 4.85 -6.69 14.60
N TRP A 64 6.01 -6.16 14.97
CA TRP A 64 6.12 -4.83 15.56
C TRP A 64 5.86 -3.75 14.52
N VAL A 65 6.41 -3.89 13.30
CA VAL A 65 6.15 -2.96 12.20
C VAL A 65 4.66 -2.98 11.83
N TRP A 66 4.03 -4.15 11.76
CA TRP A 66 2.62 -4.27 11.47
C TRP A 66 1.75 -3.65 12.58
N LEU A 67 1.97 -3.98 13.85
CA LEU A 67 1.18 -3.43 14.96
C LEU A 67 1.36 -1.92 15.08
N SER A 68 2.59 -1.41 14.97
CA SER A 68 2.82 0.03 14.99
C SER A 68 2.14 0.76 13.83
N SER A 69 2.12 0.14 12.64
CA SER A 69 1.43 0.72 11.48
C SER A 69 -0.09 0.76 11.68
N LEU A 70 -0.71 -0.25 12.30
CA LEU A 70 -2.14 -0.21 12.65
C LEU A 70 -2.45 0.95 13.62
N VAL A 71 -1.59 1.15 14.62
CA VAL A 71 -1.74 2.29 15.54
C VAL A 71 -1.63 3.62 14.78
N MET A 72 -0.68 3.73 13.85
CA MET A 72 -0.51 4.94 13.03
C MET A 72 -1.69 5.18 12.10
N LEU A 73 -2.29 4.12 11.50
CA LEU A 73 -3.52 4.22 10.71
C LEU A 73 -4.70 4.72 11.55
N VAL A 74 -4.82 4.27 12.79
CA VAL A 74 -5.84 4.79 13.70
C VAL A 74 -5.54 6.25 14.07
N LEU A 75 -4.29 6.59 14.38
CA LEU A 75 -3.91 7.96 14.74
C LEU A 75 -4.17 8.96 13.62
N VAL A 76 -3.89 8.60 12.36
CA VAL A 76 -4.09 9.51 11.23
C VAL A 76 -5.54 9.91 11.02
N LEU A 77 -6.50 9.09 11.44
CA LEU A 77 -7.94 9.43 11.39
C LEU A 77 -8.27 10.64 12.30
N PHE A 78 -7.52 10.81 13.40
CA PHE A 78 -7.76 11.89 14.37
C PHE A 78 -6.90 13.12 14.10
N ILE A 79 -5.62 12.95 13.82
CA ILE A 79 -4.65 14.04 13.72
C ILE A 79 -4.07 14.23 12.30
N GLY A 80 -4.51 13.40 11.34
CA GLY A 80 -4.02 13.45 9.97
C GLY A 80 -4.46 14.70 9.22
N VAL A 81 -3.67 15.04 8.20
CA VAL A 81 -3.95 16.11 7.24
C VAL A 81 -4.29 15.52 5.88
N GLY A 82 -5.16 16.20 5.14
CA GLY A 82 -5.46 15.88 3.75
C GLY A 82 -4.52 16.57 2.76
N THR A 83 -4.62 16.23 1.49
CA THR A 83 -4.05 17.03 0.40
C THR A 83 -4.99 18.19 0.06
N ALA A 84 -4.44 19.28 -0.53
CA ALA A 84 -5.23 20.47 -0.90
C ALA A 84 -6.39 20.14 -1.85
N GLU A 85 -6.27 19.06 -2.65
CA GLU A 85 -7.26 18.62 -3.63
C GLU A 85 -8.33 17.67 -3.04
N SER A 86 -8.10 17.11 -1.85
CA SER A 86 -9.00 16.14 -1.23
C SER A 86 -9.53 16.68 0.10
N THR A 87 -10.50 17.60 0.03
CA THR A 87 -11.23 18.10 1.19
C THR A 87 -11.91 16.94 1.92
N GLY A 88 -11.47 16.65 3.16
CA GLY A 88 -12.08 15.65 4.04
C GLY A 88 -11.32 14.33 4.20
N THR A 89 -10.28 14.06 3.43
CA THR A 89 -9.47 12.84 3.61
C THR A 89 -8.24 13.12 4.48
N ARG A 90 -8.07 12.36 5.56
CA ARG A 90 -6.93 12.47 6.47
C ARG A 90 -6.02 11.27 6.28
N ARG A 91 -4.98 11.40 5.43
CA ARG A 91 -4.12 10.28 5.03
C ARG A 91 -2.65 10.48 5.39
N TRP A 92 -2.27 11.71 5.77
CA TRP A 92 -0.89 12.08 5.99
C TRP A 92 -0.67 12.58 7.41
N LEU A 93 0.43 12.16 8.01
CA LEU A 93 0.92 12.75 9.25
C LEU A 93 1.94 13.84 8.87
N ASP A 94 1.68 15.05 9.31
CA ASP A 94 2.56 16.20 9.12
C ASP A 94 3.19 16.56 10.47
N PHE A 95 4.49 16.45 10.53
CA PHE A 95 5.27 16.75 11.74
C PHE A 95 5.96 18.13 11.65
N GLY A 96 5.54 18.99 10.73
CA GLY A 96 6.11 20.34 10.58
C GLY A 96 7.46 20.33 9.87
N GLY A 97 7.56 19.79 8.66
CA GLY A 97 8.78 19.76 7.87
C GLY A 97 8.52 19.44 6.39
N PRO A 98 9.58 19.28 5.58
CA PRO A 98 9.45 18.98 4.16
C PRO A 98 8.94 17.54 3.89
N PHE A 99 8.86 16.70 4.92
CA PHE A 99 8.44 15.31 4.80
C PHE A 99 7.07 15.10 5.40
N ARG A 100 6.11 14.73 4.57
CA ARG A 100 4.83 14.17 5.00
C ARG A 100 4.93 12.65 5.02
N PHE A 101 4.40 12.03 6.05
CA PHE A 101 4.44 10.60 6.25
C PHE A 101 3.05 9.99 6.06
N GLN A 102 2.96 8.96 5.23
CA GLN A 102 1.72 8.23 5.01
C GLN A 102 1.76 6.88 5.74
N PRO A 103 0.94 6.67 6.79
CA PRO A 103 0.93 5.44 7.56
C PRO A 103 0.63 4.19 6.76
N SER A 104 -0.22 4.28 5.74
CA SER A 104 -0.58 3.17 4.87
C SER A 104 0.60 2.59 4.08
N GLU A 105 1.65 3.38 3.80
CA GLU A 105 2.88 2.88 3.18
C GLU A 105 3.62 1.89 4.10
N ILE A 106 3.72 2.24 5.39
CA ILE A 106 4.32 1.34 6.39
C ILE A 106 3.39 0.16 6.68
N ALA A 107 2.07 0.35 6.63
CA ALA A 107 1.12 -0.74 6.84
C ALA A 107 1.22 -1.82 5.76
N LYS A 108 1.40 -1.45 4.49
CA LYS A 108 1.68 -2.40 3.40
C LYS A 108 2.94 -3.22 3.67
N LEU A 109 4.04 -2.53 4.01
CA LEU A 109 5.30 -3.19 4.33
C LEU A 109 5.16 -4.09 5.56
N GLY A 110 4.55 -3.58 6.63
CA GLY A 110 4.31 -4.32 7.87
C GLY A 110 3.47 -5.57 7.66
N LEU A 111 2.39 -5.48 6.87
CA LEU A 111 1.54 -6.60 6.52
C LEU A 111 2.32 -7.69 5.76
N VAL A 112 3.09 -7.33 4.74
CA VAL A 112 3.90 -8.27 3.95
C VAL A 112 4.93 -8.99 4.84
N LEU A 113 5.68 -8.23 5.66
CA LEU A 113 6.68 -8.78 6.58
C LEU A 113 6.04 -9.70 7.63
N GLN A 114 4.90 -9.29 8.19
CA GLN A 114 4.18 -10.08 9.19
C GLN A 114 3.62 -11.36 8.61
N LEU A 115 2.96 -11.32 7.45
CA LEU A 115 2.44 -12.51 6.78
C LEU A 115 3.56 -13.47 6.39
N ALA A 116 4.66 -12.97 5.81
CA ALA A 116 5.82 -13.79 5.47
C ALA A 116 6.41 -14.48 6.68
N SER A 117 6.61 -13.75 7.78
CA SER A 117 7.07 -14.29 9.05
C SER A 117 6.10 -15.31 9.65
N PHE A 118 4.81 -15.01 9.56
CA PHE A 118 3.75 -15.84 10.11
C PHE A 118 3.65 -17.18 9.40
N PHE A 119 3.74 -17.23 8.08
CA PHE A 119 3.74 -18.47 7.33
C PHE A 119 5.05 -19.25 7.45
N ALA A 120 6.19 -18.56 7.53
CA ALA A 120 7.50 -19.22 7.68
C ALA A 120 7.66 -19.97 9.01
N ARG A 121 7.01 -19.53 10.08
CA ARG A 121 7.16 -20.13 11.42
C ARG A 121 6.28 -21.35 11.67
N ARG A 122 5.18 -21.53 10.92
CA ARG A 122 4.20 -22.59 11.20
C ARG A 122 3.45 -22.96 9.91
N GLY A 123 3.09 -24.22 9.74
CA GLY A 123 2.44 -24.73 8.53
C GLY A 123 1.18 -23.99 8.09
N VAL A 124 0.99 -23.94 6.79
CA VAL A 124 0.04 -23.10 6.04
C VAL A 124 -1.43 -23.33 6.45
N TYR A 125 -1.82 -24.58 6.69
CA TYR A 125 -3.25 -24.94 6.79
C TYR A 125 -3.97 -24.47 8.06
N LYS A 126 -3.28 -24.31 9.18
CA LYS A 126 -3.91 -23.94 10.46
C LYS A 126 -4.08 -22.43 10.64
N LYS A 127 -3.77 -21.61 9.62
CA LYS A 127 -3.59 -20.17 9.79
C LYS A 127 -4.26 -19.30 8.75
N LEU A 128 -5.03 -19.89 7.85
CA LEU A 128 -5.72 -19.15 6.81
C LEU A 128 -6.59 -18.03 7.41
N VAL A 129 -7.39 -18.36 8.42
CA VAL A 129 -8.28 -17.36 9.08
C VAL A 129 -7.48 -16.20 9.68
N SER A 130 -6.39 -16.51 10.41
CA SER A 130 -5.58 -15.45 11.03
C SER A 130 -4.90 -14.55 9.97
N ALA A 131 -4.39 -15.13 8.87
CA ALA A 131 -3.81 -14.37 7.78
C ALA A 131 -4.87 -13.51 7.08
N SER A 132 -6.05 -14.06 6.81
CA SER A 132 -7.18 -13.33 6.24
C SER A 132 -7.60 -12.17 7.13
N LEU A 133 -7.65 -12.37 8.46
CA LEU A 133 -7.96 -11.31 9.42
C LEU A 133 -6.91 -10.20 9.42
N MET A 134 -5.60 -10.53 9.34
CA MET A 134 -4.56 -9.51 9.24
C MET A 134 -4.73 -8.66 7.97
N ILE A 135 -5.00 -9.29 6.84
CA ILE A 135 -5.26 -8.61 5.57
C ILE A 135 -6.49 -7.71 5.70
N LEU A 136 -7.61 -8.25 6.20
CA LEU A 136 -8.86 -7.50 6.33
C LEU A 136 -8.73 -6.30 7.28
N ILE A 137 -8.16 -6.49 8.46
CA ILE A 137 -8.00 -5.39 9.44
C ILE A 137 -7.17 -4.26 8.81
N THR A 138 -6.05 -4.58 8.17
CA THR A 138 -5.20 -3.56 7.55
C THR A 138 -5.92 -2.85 6.40
N THR A 139 -6.58 -3.61 5.52
CA THR A 139 -7.32 -3.06 4.37
C THR A 139 -8.49 -2.20 4.81
N LEU A 140 -9.28 -2.65 5.80
CA LEU A 140 -10.42 -1.90 6.31
C LEU A 140 -10.01 -0.59 6.96
N LEU A 141 -8.92 -0.56 7.73
CA LEU A 141 -8.40 0.70 8.30
C LEU A 141 -8.03 1.71 7.21
N ILE A 142 -7.40 1.24 6.11
CA ILE A 142 -7.07 2.10 4.97
C ILE A 142 -8.35 2.57 4.23
N LEU A 143 -9.38 1.73 4.14
CA LEU A 143 -10.67 2.12 3.55
C LEU A 143 -11.38 3.20 4.37
N VAL A 144 -11.21 3.20 5.69
CA VAL A 144 -11.75 4.27 6.56
C VAL A 144 -11.07 5.63 6.29
N GLU A 145 -9.84 5.65 5.74
CA GLU A 145 -9.14 6.85 5.27
C GLU A 145 -9.61 7.34 3.89
N PRO A 146 -10.73 6.93 3.34
CA PRO A 146 -11.22 6.85 1.94
C PRO A 146 -10.12 6.71 0.87
N ASP A 147 -9.17 5.79 1.08
CA ASP A 147 -8.11 5.48 0.11
C ASP A 147 -8.33 4.12 -0.56
N LEU A 148 -9.26 4.09 -1.52
CA LEU A 148 -9.64 2.86 -2.23
C LEU A 148 -8.44 2.24 -2.98
N GLY A 149 -7.61 3.07 -3.63
CA GLY A 149 -6.48 2.59 -4.41
C GLY A 149 -5.45 1.85 -3.54
N THR A 150 -5.05 2.46 -2.43
CA THR A 150 -4.12 1.86 -1.48
C THR A 150 -4.73 0.65 -0.77
N ALA A 151 -6.02 0.67 -0.45
CA ALA A 151 -6.72 -0.47 0.15
C ALA A 151 -6.72 -1.69 -0.77
N VAL A 152 -7.09 -1.53 -2.05
CA VAL A 152 -7.07 -2.60 -3.06
C VAL A 152 -5.66 -3.15 -3.25
N LEU A 153 -4.66 -2.28 -3.35
CA LEU A 153 -3.27 -2.70 -3.47
C LEU A 153 -2.80 -3.48 -2.24
N THR A 154 -3.13 -3.01 -1.04
CA THR A 154 -2.76 -3.67 0.22
C THR A 154 -3.39 -5.06 0.32
N PHE A 155 -4.67 -5.16 -0.04
CA PHE A 155 -5.38 -6.43 -0.11
C PHE A 155 -4.73 -7.39 -1.11
N ALA A 156 -4.45 -6.93 -2.33
CA ALA A 156 -3.79 -7.71 -3.37
C ALA A 156 -2.41 -8.22 -2.93
N LEU A 157 -1.60 -7.36 -2.29
CA LEU A 157 -0.31 -7.76 -1.71
C LEU A 157 -0.47 -8.89 -0.67
N GLY A 158 -1.45 -8.78 0.22
CA GLY A 158 -1.76 -9.83 1.19
C GLY A 158 -2.11 -11.18 0.52
N VAL A 159 -2.95 -11.15 -0.51
CA VAL A 159 -3.32 -12.34 -1.29
C VAL A 159 -2.11 -12.95 -2.01
N VAL A 160 -1.26 -12.12 -2.62
CA VAL A 160 -0.01 -12.56 -3.27
C VAL A 160 0.92 -13.25 -2.27
N VAL A 161 1.06 -12.73 -1.06
CA VAL A 161 1.87 -13.37 0.00
C VAL A 161 1.25 -14.71 0.42
N MET A 162 -0.07 -14.79 0.56
CA MET A 162 -0.75 -16.08 0.85
C MET A 162 -0.48 -17.12 -0.23
N TYR A 163 -0.61 -16.74 -1.50
CA TYR A 163 -0.32 -17.61 -2.63
C TYR A 163 1.14 -18.06 -2.64
N SER A 164 2.07 -17.13 -2.48
CA SER A 164 3.51 -17.39 -2.43
C SER A 164 3.93 -18.28 -1.25
N ALA A 165 3.16 -18.24 -0.17
CA ALA A 165 3.36 -19.12 1.00
C ALA A 165 2.84 -20.56 0.79
N GLY A 166 2.20 -20.84 -0.36
CA GLY A 166 1.66 -22.17 -0.70
C GLY A 166 0.23 -22.42 -0.22
N VAL A 167 -0.55 -21.37 0.06
CA VAL A 167 -1.99 -21.51 0.29
C VAL A 167 -2.66 -21.99 -1.00
N ARG A 168 -3.49 -23.02 -0.92
CA ARG A 168 -4.20 -23.57 -2.08
C ARG A 168 -5.08 -22.49 -2.74
N ILE A 169 -5.03 -22.40 -4.06
CA ILE A 169 -5.81 -21.42 -4.82
C ILE A 169 -7.33 -21.55 -4.54
N THR A 170 -7.83 -22.76 -4.27
CA THR A 170 -9.22 -22.99 -3.88
C THR A 170 -9.61 -22.27 -2.58
N ASN A 171 -8.70 -22.23 -1.60
CA ASN A 171 -8.93 -21.54 -0.34
C ASN A 171 -8.88 -20.02 -0.50
N ILE A 172 -7.99 -19.53 -1.38
CA ILE A 172 -7.92 -18.11 -1.74
C ILE A 172 -9.21 -17.73 -2.47
N ALA A 173 -9.65 -18.51 -3.44
CA ALA A 173 -10.89 -18.27 -4.17
C ALA A 173 -12.12 -18.27 -3.23
N ALA A 174 -12.19 -19.23 -2.30
CA ALA A 174 -13.26 -19.25 -1.30
C ALA A 174 -13.22 -18.01 -0.38
N PHE A 175 -12.05 -17.55 0.02
CA PHE A 175 -11.89 -16.32 0.80
C PHE A 175 -12.35 -15.08 0.00
N LEU A 176 -11.95 -14.97 -1.27
CA LEU A 176 -12.36 -13.87 -2.14
C LEU A 176 -13.87 -13.88 -2.37
N MET A 177 -14.45 -15.04 -2.66
CA MET A 177 -15.89 -15.20 -2.87
C MET A 177 -16.69 -14.82 -1.60
N PHE A 178 -16.24 -15.29 -0.44
CA PHE A 178 -16.84 -14.94 0.85
C PHE A 178 -16.78 -13.42 1.11
N LEU A 179 -15.63 -12.79 0.84
CA LEU A 179 -15.46 -11.36 1.01
C LEU A 179 -16.35 -10.57 0.05
N THR A 180 -16.41 -10.96 -1.23
CA THR A 180 -17.30 -10.33 -2.21
C THR A 180 -18.75 -10.41 -1.78
N MET A 181 -19.19 -11.58 -1.33
CA MET A 181 -20.57 -11.80 -0.86
C MET A 181 -20.96 -10.90 0.32
N ILE A 182 -20.02 -10.70 1.27
CA ILE A 182 -20.24 -9.81 2.41
C ILE A 182 -20.13 -8.33 2.01
N SER A 183 -19.23 -7.96 1.12
CA SER A 183 -18.98 -6.56 0.78
C SER A 183 -20.04 -5.95 -0.13
N LEU A 184 -20.72 -6.75 -0.97
CA LEU A 184 -21.73 -6.26 -1.90
C LEU A 184 -22.79 -5.36 -1.26
N PRO A 185 -23.43 -5.72 -0.12
CA PRO A 185 -24.44 -4.87 0.50
C PRO A 185 -23.87 -3.57 1.11
N PHE A 186 -22.55 -3.50 1.35
CA PHE A 186 -21.91 -2.33 1.93
C PHE A 186 -21.30 -1.39 0.88
N ILE A 187 -21.13 -1.84 -0.36
CA ILE A 187 -20.49 -1.04 -1.42
C ILE A 187 -21.33 0.19 -1.74
N SER A 188 -22.65 0.06 -1.88
CA SER A 188 -23.53 1.19 -2.15
C SER A 188 -23.47 2.24 -1.04
N ILE A 189 -23.57 1.80 0.21
CA ILE A 189 -23.48 2.68 1.39
C ILE A 189 -22.11 3.38 1.45
N TYR A 190 -21.04 2.66 1.12
CA TYR A 190 -19.69 3.23 1.12
C TYR A 190 -19.53 4.30 0.03
N LEU A 191 -20.04 4.06 -1.18
CA LEU A 191 -20.00 5.01 -2.29
C LEU A 191 -20.83 6.26 -1.99
N GLU A 192 -22.04 6.11 -1.44
CA GLU A 192 -22.89 7.23 -1.04
C GLU A 192 -22.23 8.15 -0.01
N ARG A 193 -21.46 7.56 0.93
CA ARG A 193 -20.73 8.32 1.95
C ARG A 193 -19.44 8.98 1.46
N ASN A 194 -18.96 8.58 0.28
CA ASN A 194 -17.70 9.07 -0.29
C ASN A 194 -17.91 9.53 -1.75
N PRO A 195 -18.55 10.68 -1.99
CA PRO A 195 -18.86 11.18 -3.34
C PRO A 195 -17.63 11.31 -4.24
N TYR A 196 -16.48 11.67 -3.67
CA TYR A 196 -15.21 11.74 -4.39
C TYR A 196 -14.83 10.40 -5.05
N ILE A 197 -15.06 9.28 -4.38
CA ILE A 197 -14.77 7.94 -4.93
C ILE A 197 -15.78 7.60 -6.02
N GLN A 198 -17.04 7.95 -5.81
CA GLN A 198 -18.11 7.75 -6.79
C GLN A 198 -17.81 8.51 -8.09
N GLU A 199 -17.45 9.78 -8.00
CA GLU A 199 -17.07 10.60 -9.16
C GLU A 199 -15.84 10.05 -9.88
N ARG A 200 -14.84 9.55 -9.15
CA ARG A 200 -13.63 8.95 -9.74
C ARG A 200 -13.90 7.64 -10.47
N ILE A 201 -14.87 6.85 -10.03
CA ILE A 201 -15.23 5.56 -10.65
C ILE A 201 -16.17 5.76 -11.83
N PHE A 202 -17.19 6.58 -11.67
CA PHE A 202 -18.29 6.74 -12.64
C PHE A 202 -18.17 7.99 -13.52
N GLY A 203 -17.48 9.03 -13.09
CA GLY A 203 -17.35 10.28 -13.82
C GLY A 203 -16.64 10.17 -15.18
N HIS A 204 -15.88 9.10 -15.41
CA HIS A 204 -15.31 8.79 -16.73
C HIS A 204 -16.35 8.21 -17.69
N THR A 205 -17.32 7.45 -17.19
CA THR A 205 -18.40 6.84 -18.00
C THR A 205 -19.38 7.90 -18.49
N GLU A 206 -19.80 8.82 -17.63
CA GLU A 206 -20.69 9.91 -18.02
C GLU A 206 -20.06 10.84 -19.04
N ARG A 207 -18.76 11.14 -18.93
CA ARG A 207 -18.04 11.95 -19.96
C ARG A 207 -17.92 11.23 -21.29
N ALA A 208 -17.75 9.91 -21.28
CA ALA A 208 -17.71 9.12 -22.52
C ALA A 208 -19.08 9.10 -23.22
N GLU A 209 -20.17 8.92 -22.49
CA GLU A 209 -21.52 8.95 -23.02
C GLU A 209 -21.91 10.33 -23.60
N VAL A 210 -21.48 11.42 -22.96
CA VAL A 210 -21.71 12.79 -23.47
C VAL A 210 -20.91 13.04 -24.76
N LEU A 211 -19.71 12.48 -24.90
CA LEU A 211 -18.89 12.63 -26.11
C LEU A 211 -19.37 11.75 -27.28
N GLU A 212 -20.04 10.62 -27.01
CA GLU A 212 -20.65 9.79 -28.04
C GLU A 212 -21.98 10.37 -28.58
N GLN A 213 -22.63 11.26 -27.82
CA GLN A 213 -23.88 11.91 -28.21
C GLN A 213 -23.69 13.28 -28.89
N ALA A 214 -22.45 13.80 -28.94
CA ALA A 214 -22.07 15.06 -29.59
C ALA A 214 -21.45 14.84 -30.96
#